data_913f756324af9022d870c6d237e8b922
#
_entry.id   913f756324af9022d870c6d237e8b922
#
_cell.length_a   1.000
_cell.length_b   1.000
_cell.length_c   1.000
_cell.angle_alpha   90.00
_cell.angle_beta   90.00
_cell.angle_gamma   90.00
#
_symmetry.space_group_name_H-M   'P 1'
#
loop_
_entity.id
_entity.type
_entity.pdbx_description
1 polymer ?
#
loop_
_entity_poly.entity_id
_entity_poly.type
_entity_poly.pdbx_seq_one_letter_code
_entity_poly.pdbx_strand_id
1 'polypeptide(L)'
;MAPTTDATADESSMPGKTVGAAPDALFTLTAELGHAICAGMTGRAGGVSQGPWASLNLGDHVGDDAAAVAANRARLAGALGVRPVYLRQVHGCTVVPIDRHTPDGVPADACWTTDDQVACTVLVADCLPLLFAAPGAASVAAVHAGWRGLAGADGQGILEALVQTWPAVRSAAARRATVVWIGAGIGPRHFEVGPEVRAAFVGAHADDADAFAPSPRDPERWLADLPALARRRLRRLGFEHILGNDGTASWCTASQPSRFFSHRRDAVVFGSSGRMAAVIWRR
;
A
#
# COMPACT_ATOMS: atom_id res chain seq x y z
N MET A 1 -52.15 -54.06 17.83
CA MET A 1 -51.22 -53.35 18.73
C MET A 1 -49.83 -53.61 18.24
N ALA A 2 -49.27 -52.64 17.60
CA ALA A 2 -47.87 -52.60 17.20
C ALA A 2 -47.21 -51.42 17.90
N PRO A 3 -45.93 -51.41 18.22
CA PRO A 3 -45.22 -50.23 18.34
C PRO A 3 -44.25 -50.04 17.16
N THR A 4 -44.31 -48.86 16.63
CA THR A 4 -43.41 -48.21 15.69
C THR A 4 -42.01 -48.04 16.29
N THR A 5 -40.97 -48.42 15.55
CA THR A 5 -39.59 -48.06 15.83
C THR A 5 -39.16 -47.00 14.84
N ASP A 6 -38.88 -45.85 15.41
CA ASP A 6 -38.31 -44.69 14.78
C ASP A 6 -36.79 -44.90 14.58
N ALA A 7 -36.31 -44.76 13.37
CA ALA A 7 -34.89 -44.83 13.05
C ALA A 7 -34.38 -43.42 12.77
N THR A 8 -33.76 -42.85 13.77
CA THR A 8 -33.00 -41.57 13.65
C THR A 8 -31.73 -41.85 12.87
N ALA A 9 -31.61 -41.19 11.70
CA ALA A 9 -30.38 -41.14 10.91
C ALA A 9 -29.34 -40.26 11.63
N ASP A 10 -28.18 -40.86 11.86
CA ASP A 10 -26.98 -40.21 12.36
C ASP A 10 -26.39 -39.30 11.25
N GLU A 11 -26.52 -37.99 11.42
CA GLU A 11 -25.78 -37.01 10.62
C GLU A 11 -24.35 -36.90 11.16
N SER A 12 -23.45 -37.73 10.65
CA SER A 12 -22.03 -37.67 10.91
C SER A 12 -21.43 -36.33 10.42
N SER A 13 -20.97 -35.59 11.37
CA SER A 13 -20.21 -34.33 11.32
C SER A 13 -19.18 -34.26 10.19
N MET A 14 -19.38 -33.33 9.26
CA MET A 14 -18.33 -32.79 8.40
C MET A 14 -17.33 -32.05 9.29
N PRO A 15 -16.00 -32.23 9.08
CA PRO A 15 -15.01 -31.45 9.82
C PRO A 15 -15.14 -29.96 9.43
N GLY A 16 -15.47 -29.15 10.42
CA GLY A 16 -15.56 -27.71 10.26
C GLY A 16 -14.26 -27.14 9.69
N LYS A 17 -14.37 -26.41 8.59
CA LYS A 17 -13.33 -25.49 8.15
C LYS A 17 -13.05 -24.56 9.33
N THR A 18 -11.85 -24.66 9.89
CA THR A 18 -11.32 -23.64 10.82
C THR A 18 -11.32 -22.32 10.06
N VAL A 19 -12.23 -21.44 10.44
CA VAL A 19 -12.22 -20.05 10.01
C VAL A 19 -10.90 -19.49 10.52
N GLY A 20 -9.94 -19.28 9.60
CA GLY A 20 -8.70 -18.60 9.90
C GLY A 20 -9.01 -17.27 10.56
N ALA A 21 -8.20 -16.87 11.53
CA ALA A 21 -8.34 -15.58 12.19
C ALA A 21 -8.54 -14.48 11.15
N ALA A 22 -9.58 -13.66 11.33
CA ALA A 22 -9.96 -12.62 10.37
C ALA A 22 -8.74 -11.77 10.02
N PRO A 23 -8.54 -11.41 8.74
CA PRO A 23 -7.41 -10.56 8.30
C PRO A 23 -7.31 -9.24 9.08
N ASP A 24 -8.40 -8.81 9.67
CA ASP A 24 -8.55 -7.57 10.44
C ASP A 24 -7.55 -7.40 11.60
N ALA A 25 -7.00 -8.48 12.17
CA ALA A 25 -6.09 -8.38 13.32
C ALA A 25 -4.70 -7.79 12.97
N LEU A 26 -4.26 -7.88 11.70
CA LEU A 26 -2.98 -7.32 11.24
C LEU A 26 -3.12 -5.99 10.49
N PHE A 27 -4.32 -5.68 10.01
CA PHE A 27 -4.58 -4.43 9.32
C PHE A 27 -4.90 -3.31 10.30
N THR A 28 -4.08 -2.27 10.28
CA THR A 28 -4.37 -1.01 10.99
C THR A 28 -5.35 -0.15 10.20
N LEU A 29 -5.40 -0.33 8.88
CA LEU A 29 -6.30 0.35 7.96
C LEU A 29 -6.85 -0.67 6.96
N THR A 30 -8.16 -0.66 6.75
CA THR A 30 -8.85 -1.42 5.70
C THR A 30 -9.33 -0.48 4.59
N ALA A 31 -9.36 -0.98 3.35
CA ALA A 31 -9.83 -0.23 2.20
C ALA A 31 -11.10 -0.88 1.64
N GLU A 32 -12.18 -0.11 1.56
CA GLU A 32 -13.44 -0.56 0.98
C GLU A 32 -13.44 -0.29 -0.53
N LEU A 33 -13.04 -1.30 -1.32
CA LEU A 33 -12.89 -1.21 -2.78
C LEU A 33 -13.88 -2.08 -3.55
N GLY A 34 -14.93 -2.58 -2.86
CA GLY A 34 -15.95 -3.46 -3.42
C GLY A 34 -15.90 -4.88 -2.87
N HIS A 35 -17.01 -5.61 -2.96
CA HIS A 35 -17.20 -6.92 -2.28
C HIS A 35 -16.25 -8.03 -2.74
N ALA A 36 -15.76 -7.97 -3.98
CA ALA A 36 -14.83 -8.95 -4.54
C ALA A 36 -13.35 -8.57 -4.36
N ILE A 37 -13.06 -7.47 -3.66
CA ILE A 37 -11.71 -6.98 -3.42
C ILE A 37 -11.43 -6.95 -1.93
N CYS A 38 -10.26 -7.46 -1.56
CA CYS A 38 -9.69 -7.30 -0.23
C CYS A 38 -8.49 -6.37 -0.33
N ALA A 39 -8.43 -5.37 0.53
CA ALA A 39 -7.34 -4.42 0.53
C ALA A 39 -7.15 -3.80 1.91
N GLY A 40 -5.91 -3.45 2.23
CA GLY A 40 -5.59 -2.80 3.51
C GLY A 40 -4.12 -2.51 3.67
N MET A 41 -3.79 -1.91 4.80
CA MET A 41 -2.41 -1.59 5.18
C MET A 41 -2.14 -2.07 6.60
N THR A 42 -1.04 -2.79 6.80
CA THR A 42 -0.60 -3.21 8.13
C THR A 42 -0.13 -2.01 8.95
N GLY A 43 -0.16 -2.18 10.27
CA GLY A 43 0.55 -1.29 11.18
C GLY A 43 1.95 -1.81 11.51
N ARG A 44 2.54 -1.23 12.57
CA ARG A 44 3.82 -1.70 13.12
C ARG A 44 3.67 -2.82 14.15
N ALA A 45 2.46 -3.06 14.67
CA ALA A 45 2.20 -4.05 15.72
C ALA A 45 1.87 -5.45 15.17
N GLY A 46 2.04 -6.49 15.99
CA GLY A 46 1.59 -7.84 15.68
C GLY A 46 2.66 -8.78 15.12
N GLY A 47 3.93 -8.37 15.11
CA GLY A 47 5.07 -9.18 14.64
C GLY A 47 6.01 -9.63 15.74
N VAL A 48 7.20 -10.09 15.33
CA VAL A 48 8.25 -10.63 16.20
C VAL A 48 9.57 -9.85 16.15
N SER A 49 9.71 -8.90 15.24
CA SER A 49 10.91 -8.04 15.13
C SER A 49 11.05 -7.17 16.38
N GLN A 50 12.31 -6.77 16.69
CA GLN A 50 12.65 -6.02 17.89
C GLN A 50 13.37 -4.70 17.57
N GLY A 51 13.63 -3.88 18.58
CA GLY A 51 14.33 -2.60 18.43
C GLY A 51 13.61 -1.64 17.47
N PRO A 52 14.33 -1.02 16.51
CA PRO A 52 13.76 -0.08 15.54
C PRO A 52 12.66 -0.69 14.67
N TRP A 53 12.63 -2.01 14.54
CA TRP A 53 11.72 -2.78 13.71
C TRP A 53 10.52 -3.37 14.47
N ALA A 54 10.38 -3.07 15.77
CA ALA A 54 9.32 -3.63 16.61
C ALA A 54 7.94 -3.14 16.17
N SER A 55 7.04 -4.09 15.81
CA SER A 55 7.22 -5.53 15.83
C SER A 55 6.95 -6.20 14.47
N LEU A 56 6.06 -5.67 13.61
CA LEU A 56 5.66 -6.27 12.33
C LEU A 56 6.43 -5.63 11.17
N ASN A 57 7.76 -5.70 11.20
CA ASN A 57 8.55 -5.29 10.05
C ASN A 57 8.47 -6.34 8.95
N LEU A 58 8.17 -5.89 7.72
CA LEU A 58 8.04 -6.71 6.52
C LEU A 58 9.14 -6.44 5.49
N GLY A 59 10.02 -5.44 5.77
CA GLY A 59 11.14 -5.08 4.91
C GLY A 59 12.39 -5.88 5.21
N ASP A 60 12.96 -6.55 4.20
CA ASP A 60 14.18 -7.37 4.29
C ASP A 60 15.47 -6.59 4.02
N HIS A 61 15.35 -5.32 3.65
CA HIS A 61 16.46 -4.44 3.25
C HIS A 61 16.76 -3.33 4.29
N VAL A 62 16.23 -3.45 5.51
CA VAL A 62 16.34 -2.40 6.54
C VAL A 62 17.27 -2.77 7.70
N GLY A 63 17.95 -3.92 7.63
CA GLY A 63 18.91 -4.35 8.63
C GLY A 63 18.32 -5.12 9.84
N ASP A 64 17.08 -5.57 9.73
CA ASP A 64 16.43 -6.45 10.72
C ASP A 64 16.90 -7.90 10.60
N ASP A 65 16.64 -8.70 11.62
CA ASP A 65 16.88 -10.16 11.58
C ASP A 65 16.02 -10.80 10.47
N ALA A 66 16.69 -11.51 9.56
CA ALA A 66 16.05 -12.16 8.43
C ALA A 66 15.01 -13.22 8.86
N ALA A 67 15.23 -13.93 9.98
CA ALA A 67 14.28 -14.91 10.50
C ALA A 67 13.03 -14.22 11.05
N ALA A 68 13.17 -13.06 11.71
CA ALA A 68 12.05 -12.26 12.18
C ALA A 68 11.22 -11.72 11.01
N VAL A 69 11.87 -11.20 9.96
CA VAL A 69 11.17 -10.73 8.74
C VAL A 69 10.42 -11.87 8.06
N ALA A 70 11.06 -13.05 7.92
CA ALA A 70 10.42 -14.23 7.33
C ALA A 70 9.19 -14.67 8.13
N ALA A 71 9.27 -14.70 9.47
CA ALA A 71 8.15 -15.02 10.36
C ALA A 71 7.01 -13.99 10.22
N ASN A 72 7.32 -12.69 10.12
CA ASN A 72 6.34 -11.64 9.92
C ASN A 72 5.64 -11.76 8.54
N ARG A 73 6.41 -12.03 7.46
CA ARG A 73 5.87 -12.26 6.12
C ARG A 73 4.99 -13.52 6.05
N ALA A 74 5.39 -14.61 6.71
CA ALA A 74 4.59 -15.83 6.83
C ALA A 74 3.26 -15.57 7.57
N ARG A 75 3.31 -14.79 8.65
CA ARG A 75 2.12 -14.37 9.40
C ARG A 75 1.15 -13.55 8.52
N LEU A 76 1.67 -12.60 7.75
CA LEU A 76 0.86 -11.84 6.80
C LEU A 76 0.24 -12.75 5.74
N ALA A 77 1.02 -13.61 5.09
CA ALA A 77 0.53 -14.54 4.08
C ALA A 77 -0.58 -15.45 4.62
N GLY A 78 -0.41 -15.98 5.84
CA GLY A 78 -1.42 -16.80 6.52
C GLY A 78 -2.73 -16.03 6.78
N ALA A 79 -2.65 -14.75 7.14
CA ALA A 79 -3.83 -13.89 7.35
C ALA A 79 -4.54 -13.54 6.05
N LEU A 80 -3.80 -13.36 4.94
CA LEU A 80 -4.40 -13.05 3.64
C LEU A 80 -5.06 -14.27 2.98
N GLY A 81 -4.57 -15.48 3.23
CA GLY A 81 -4.97 -16.71 2.54
C GLY A 81 -4.50 -16.76 1.07
N VAL A 82 -3.74 -15.79 0.61
CA VAL A 82 -3.11 -15.70 -0.71
C VAL A 82 -1.65 -15.28 -0.56
N ARG A 83 -0.83 -15.51 -1.59
CA ARG A 83 0.60 -15.16 -1.53
C ARG A 83 0.84 -13.67 -1.81
N PRO A 84 1.33 -12.87 -0.85
CA PRO A 84 1.81 -11.53 -1.14
C PRO A 84 3.08 -11.61 -2.00
N VAL A 85 3.17 -10.83 -3.06
CA VAL A 85 4.37 -10.71 -3.91
C VAL A 85 5.11 -9.43 -3.52
N TYR A 86 6.35 -9.56 -3.07
CA TYR A 86 7.18 -8.44 -2.62
C TYR A 86 8.10 -7.95 -3.74
N LEU A 87 8.02 -6.68 -4.10
CA LEU A 87 8.87 -6.04 -5.09
C LEU A 87 10.18 -5.55 -4.45
N ARG A 88 11.25 -5.47 -5.22
CA ARG A 88 12.42 -4.67 -4.89
C ARG A 88 12.20 -3.23 -5.34
N GLN A 89 11.62 -2.43 -4.46
CA GLN A 89 11.28 -1.03 -4.72
C GLN A 89 12.53 -0.16 -4.80
N VAL A 90 12.63 0.63 -5.85
CA VAL A 90 13.80 1.47 -6.17
C VAL A 90 13.48 2.96 -6.28
N HIS A 91 12.24 3.35 -5.91
CA HIS A 91 11.70 4.72 -6.05
C HIS A 91 11.65 5.18 -7.51
N GLY A 92 11.52 4.24 -8.43
CA GLY A 92 11.42 4.46 -9.88
C GLY A 92 9.98 4.48 -10.39
N CYS A 93 9.85 4.23 -11.71
CA CYS A 93 8.57 4.22 -12.40
C CYS A 93 8.28 2.88 -13.11
N THR A 94 8.96 1.80 -12.72
CA THR A 94 8.73 0.48 -13.31
C THR A 94 7.45 -0.15 -12.76
N VAL A 95 6.60 -0.63 -13.67
CA VAL A 95 5.34 -1.33 -13.38
C VAL A 95 5.39 -2.72 -14.00
N VAL A 96 5.06 -3.75 -13.23
CA VAL A 96 5.12 -5.15 -13.71
C VAL A 96 3.78 -5.88 -13.49
N PRO A 97 3.36 -6.75 -14.43
CA PRO A 97 2.34 -7.74 -14.13
C PRO A 97 2.91 -8.79 -13.16
N ILE A 98 2.06 -9.29 -12.26
CA ILE A 98 2.42 -10.38 -11.35
C ILE A 98 1.37 -11.48 -11.38
N ASP A 99 1.83 -12.71 -11.11
CA ASP A 99 1.01 -13.91 -10.98
C ASP A 99 1.56 -14.83 -9.89
N ARG A 100 0.99 -16.03 -9.75
CA ARG A 100 1.42 -17.05 -8.80
C ARG A 100 2.85 -17.55 -9.00
N HIS A 101 3.45 -17.35 -10.17
CA HIS A 101 4.81 -17.78 -10.52
C HIS A 101 5.84 -16.64 -10.38
N THR A 102 5.38 -15.42 -10.24
CA THR A 102 6.28 -14.26 -10.10
C THR A 102 7.09 -14.35 -8.80
N PRO A 103 8.44 -14.37 -8.85
CA PRO A 103 9.26 -14.41 -7.64
C PRO A 103 9.21 -13.09 -6.88
N ASP A 104 9.57 -13.14 -5.60
CA ASP A 104 9.85 -11.92 -4.84
C ASP A 104 11.13 -11.25 -5.33
N GLY A 105 11.26 -9.93 -5.10
CA GLY A 105 12.46 -9.16 -5.41
C GLY A 105 12.54 -8.65 -6.85
N VAL A 106 11.49 -8.75 -7.65
CA VAL A 106 11.42 -8.11 -8.98
C VAL A 106 11.59 -6.61 -8.83
N PRO A 107 12.54 -5.98 -9.57
CA PRO A 107 12.76 -4.52 -9.48
C PRO A 107 11.60 -3.75 -10.08
N ALA A 108 10.74 -3.18 -9.24
CA ALA A 108 9.61 -2.35 -9.65
C ALA A 108 9.06 -1.57 -8.45
N ASP A 109 8.31 -0.52 -8.73
CA ASP A 109 7.60 0.28 -7.72
C ASP A 109 6.08 0.19 -7.84
N ALA A 110 5.58 -0.56 -8.82
CA ALA A 110 4.16 -0.91 -8.94
C ALA A 110 3.99 -2.29 -9.56
N CYS A 111 2.89 -2.94 -9.20
CA CYS A 111 2.46 -4.18 -9.84
C CYS A 111 0.94 -4.21 -9.99
N TRP A 112 0.48 -5.05 -10.94
CA TRP A 112 -0.92 -5.34 -11.13
C TRP A 112 -1.13 -6.84 -11.41
N THR A 113 -2.34 -7.33 -11.12
CA THR A 113 -2.66 -8.75 -11.36
C THR A 113 -4.13 -8.95 -11.73
N THR A 114 -4.38 -10.04 -12.46
CA THR A 114 -5.69 -10.66 -12.64
C THR A 114 -5.78 -12.01 -11.92
N ASP A 115 -4.67 -12.47 -11.31
CA ASP A 115 -4.59 -13.73 -10.57
C ASP A 115 -5.15 -13.54 -9.15
N ASP A 116 -6.10 -14.39 -8.75
CA ASP A 116 -6.74 -14.37 -7.43
C ASP A 116 -5.95 -15.11 -6.34
N GLN A 117 -4.83 -15.72 -6.70
CA GLN A 117 -3.96 -16.45 -5.75
C GLN A 117 -2.79 -15.61 -5.23
N VAL A 118 -2.66 -14.39 -5.69
CA VAL A 118 -1.62 -13.46 -5.25
C VAL A 118 -2.17 -12.12 -4.83
N ALA A 119 -1.48 -11.47 -3.91
CA ALA A 119 -1.74 -10.08 -3.54
C ALA A 119 -0.65 -9.16 -4.11
N CYS A 120 -1.06 -8.08 -4.78
CA CYS A 120 -0.18 -6.96 -5.08
C CYS A 120 0.23 -6.31 -3.75
N THR A 121 1.53 -6.19 -3.50
CA THR A 121 2.07 -5.72 -2.22
C THR A 121 3.12 -4.64 -2.45
N VAL A 122 3.01 -3.53 -1.74
CA VAL A 122 4.05 -2.50 -1.66
C VAL A 122 4.40 -2.23 -0.21
N LEU A 123 5.69 -2.01 0.05
CA LEU A 123 6.25 -1.75 1.37
C LEU A 123 6.48 -0.25 1.55
N VAL A 124 6.08 0.28 2.70
CA VAL A 124 6.19 1.71 2.97
C VAL A 124 6.61 2.00 4.42
N ALA A 125 7.32 3.11 4.56
CA ALA A 125 7.50 3.90 5.78
C ALA A 125 7.69 5.34 5.31
N ASP A 126 6.61 6.11 5.28
CA ASP A 126 6.45 7.49 4.80
C ASP A 126 6.03 7.67 3.33
N CYS A 127 6.56 6.90 2.37
CA CYS A 127 6.04 6.95 0.99
C CYS A 127 4.57 6.53 0.95
N LEU A 128 3.80 7.03 -0.01
CA LEU A 128 2.39 6.70 -0.15
C LEU A 128 2.20 5.34 -0.83
N PRO A 129 1.45 4.42 -0.24
CA PRO A 129 0.92 3.28 -0.97
C PRO A 129 -0.41 3.66 -1.62
N LEU A 130 -0.59 3.32 -2.89
CA LEU A 130 -1.85 3.47 -3.60
C LEU A 130 -2.34 2.11 -4.05
N LEU A 131 -3.59 1.79 -3.75
CA LEU A 131 -4.25 0.54 -4.12
C LEU A 131 -5.38 0.83 -5.11
N PHE A 132 -5.44 0.08 -6.19
CA PHE A 132 -6.37 0.32 -7.30
C PHE A 132 -7.23 -0.91 -7.55
N ALA A 133 -8.54 -0.74 -7.61
CA ALA A 133 -9.48 -1.75 -8.04
C ALA A 133 -10.10 -1.35 -9.39
N ALA A 134 -9.82 -2.11 -10.44
CA ALA A 134 -10.41 -1.88 -11.76
C ALA A 134 -11.92 -2.20 -11.75
N PRO A 135 -12.70 -1.64 -12.69
CA PRO A 135 -14.12 -1.91 -12.79
C PRO A 135 -14.45 -3.41 -12.83
N GLY A 136 -15.52 -3.81 -12.13
CA GLY A 136 -15.96 -5.20 -12.04
C GLY A 136 -14.98 -6.12 -11.33
N ALA A 137 -14.02 -5.59 -10.56
CA ALA A 137 -12.98 -6.37 -9.89
C ALA A 137 -12.15 -7.25 -10.84
N ALA A 138 -12.06 -6.85 -12.12
CA ALA A 138 -11.37 -7.65 -13.14
C ALA A 138 -9.86 -7.73 -12.91
N SER A 139 -9.27 -6.71 -12.28
CA SER A 139 -7.84 -6.61 -12.00
C SER A 139 -7.60 -5.63 -10.86
N VAL A 140 -6.48 -5.80 -10.16
CA VAL A 140 -6.04 -4.92 -9.07
C VAL A 140 -4.60 -4.50 -9.27
N ALA A 141 -4.21 -3.36 -8.68
CA ALA A 141 -2.83 -2.90 -8.69
C ALA A 141 -2.43 -2.25 -7.36
N ALA A 142 -1.13 -2.32 -7.05
CA ALA A 142 -0.52 -1.60 -5.93
C ALA A 142 0.66 -0.77 -6.44
N VAL A 143 0.78 0.46 -5.93
CA VAL A 143 1.81 1.43 -6.32
C VAL A 143 2.51 1.97 -5.09
N HIS A 144 3.84 1.95 -5.10
CA HIS A 144 4.69 2.66 -4.18
C HIS A 144 4.98 4.04 -4.74
N ALA A 145 4.40 5.08 -4.15
CA ALA A 145 4.56 6.46 -4.60
C ALA A 145 5.38 7.28 -3.59
N GLY A 146 6.69 7.09 -3.60
CA GLY A 146 7.63 8.06 -3.05
C GLY A 146 7.69 9.32 -3.95
N TRP A 147 8.17 10.44 -3.45
CA TRP A 147 8.16 11.69 -4.21
C TRP A 147 8.89 11.58 -5.57
N ARG A 148 10.00 10.80 -5.63
CA ARG A 148 10.75 10.60 -6.88
C ARG A 148 9.92 9.87 -7.93
N GLY A 149 9.32 8.74 -7.57
CA GLY A 149 8.44 7.99 -8.46
C GLY A 149 7.18 8.77 -8.82
N LEU A 150 6.62 9.53 -7.88
CA LEU A 150 5.42 10.32 -8.13
C LEU A 150 5.70 11.51 -9.07
N ALA A 151 6.79 12.26 -8.85
CA ALA A 151 7.17 13.36 -9.74
C ALA A 151 7.58 12.84 -11.14
N GLY A 152 8.37 11.78 -11.16
CA GLY A 152 8.96 11.25 -12.39
C GLY A 152 9.94 12.20 -13.06
N ALA A 153 10.28 11.92 -14.31
CA ALA A 153 11.02 12.80 -15.17
C ALA A 153 10.03 13.56 -16.08
N ASP A 154 10.15 14.88 -16.14
CA ASP A 154 9.29 15.74 -16.98
C ASP A 154 7.79 15.49 -16.79
N GLY A 155 7.39 15.23 -15.54
CA GLY A 155 6.01 14.94 -15.22
C GLY A 155 5.51 13.55 -15.62
N GLN A 156 6.39 12.63 -16.03
CA GLN A 156 6.05 11.24 -16.33
C GLN A 156 6.53 10.35 -15.19
N GLY A 157 5.65 10.15 -14.21
CA GLY A 157 5.92 9.39 -13.00
C GLY A 157 5.32 7.99 -13.00
N ILE A 158 5.32 7.36 -11.83
CA ILE A 158 4.83 5.99 -11.63
C ILE A 158 3.34 5.84 -11.97
N LEU A 159 2.53 6.88 -11.82
CA LEU A 159 1.10 6.83 -12.14
C LEU A 159 0.84 6.89 -13.65
N GLU A 160 1.61 7.68 -14.38
CA GLU A 160 1.60 7.69 -15.85
C GLU A 160 2.07 6.34 -16.38
N ALA A 161 3.15 5.77 -15.82
CA ALA A 161 3.64 4.44 -16.17
C ALA A 161 2.58 3.35 -15.89
N LEU A 162 1.85 3.44 -14.79
CA LEU A 162 0.74 2.53 -14.50
C LEU A 162 -0.35 2.61 -15.57
N VAL A 163 -0.78 3.81 -15.96
CA VAL A 163 -1.82 4.00 -16.99
C VAL A 163 -1.38 3.45 -18.34
N GLN A 164 -0.10 3.60 -18.70
CA GLN A 164 0.47 3.07 -19.94
C GLN A 164 0.59 1.55 -19.93
N THR A 165 0.93 0.96 -18.78
CA THR A 165 1.31 -0.46 -18.68
C THR A 165 0.13 -1.36 -18.29
N TRP A 166 -0.79 -0.89 -17.44
CA TRP A 166 -1.92 -1.68 -16.95
C TRP A 166 -3.14 -1.62 -17.89
N PRO A 167 -3.48 -2.73 -18.60
CA PRO A 167 -4.54 -2.72 -19.60
C PRO A 167 -5.91 -2.30 -19.07
N ALA A 168 -6.21 -2.61 -17.80
CA ALA A 168 -7.51 -2.34 -17.19
C ALA A 168 -7.86 -0.84 -17.08
N VAL A 169 -6.88 0.07 -17.17
CA VAL A 169 -7.10 1.52 -17.03
C VAL A 169 -6.72 2.34 -18.28
N ARG A 170 -6.51 1.69 -19.42
CA ARG A 170 -6.13 2.37 -20.68
C ARG A 170 -7.19 3.37 -21.16
N SER A 171 -8.48 3.02 -21.05
CA SER A 171 -9.55 3.91 -21.47
C SER A 171 -9.90 4.94 -20.39
N ALA A 172 -10.32 6.14 -20.82
CA ALA A 172 -10.77 7.17 -19.89
C ALA A 172 -11.99 6.72 -19.08
N ALA A 173 -12.90 5.95 -19.68
CA ALA A 173 -14.06 5.39 -18.99
C ALA A 173 -13.65 4.41 -17.86
N ALA A 174 -12.66 3.54 -18.14
CA ALA A 174 -12.15 2.62 -17.13
C ALA A 174 -11.46 3.36 -15.97
N ARG A 175 -10.65 4.41 -16.25
CA ARG A 175 -10.04 5.21 -15.19
C ARG A 175 -11.08 5.91 -14.31
N ARG A 176 -12.13 6.49 -14.89
CA ARG A 176 -13.24 7.10 -14.13
C ARG A 176 -13.93 6.10 -13.21
N ALA A 177 -14.10 4.88 -13.66
CA ALA A 177 -14.77 3.82 -12.89
C ALA A 177 -13.84 3.06 -11.93
N THR A 178 -12.52 3.27 -12.00
CA THR A 178 -11.54 2.65 -11.10
C THR A 178 -11.58 3.33 -9.74
N VAL A 179 -11.64 2.54 -8.68
CA VAL A 179 -11.53 3.04 -7.31
C VAL A 179 -10.07 3.00 -6.88
N VAL A 180 -9.58 4.12 -6.35
CA VAL A 180 -8.21 4.27 -5.83
C VAL A 180 -8.28 4.56 -4.34
N TRP A 181 -7.49 3.85 -3.55
CA TRP A 181 -7.31 4.14 -2.13
C TRP A 181 -5.87 4.52 -1.86
N ILE A 182 -5.66 5.63 -1.17
CA ILE A 182 -4.36 6.11 -0.71
C ILE A 182 -4.22 5.74 0.76
N GLY A 183 -3.20 4.94 1.10
CA GLY A 183 -2.90 4.54 2.48
C GLY A 183 -2.16 5.60 3.28
N ALA A 184 -1.77 5.23 4.52
CA ALA A 184 -1.00 6.10 5.38
C ALA A 184 0.39 6.38 4.79
N GLY A 185 0.84 7.61 4.91
CA GLY A 185 2.16 8.08 4.49
C GLY A 185 2.56 9.31 5.28
N ILE A 186 3.67 9.94 4.94
CA ILE A 186 4.10 11.15 5.65
C ILE A 186 3.17 12.33 5.32
N GLY A 187 2.67 13.00 6.35
CA GLY A 187 1.78 14.15 6.20
C GLY A 187 2.52 15.47 6.03
N PRO A 188 1.81 16.52 5.58
CA PRO A 188 2.40 17.81 5.19
C PRO A 188 3.15 18.52 6.32
N ARG A 189 2.81 18.28 7.58
CA ARG A 189 3.51 18.92 8.71
C ARG A 189 4.87 18.28 9.04
N HIS A 190 5.19 17.14 8.45
CA HIS A 190 6.41 16.38 8.73
C HIS A 190 7.28 16.14 7.49
N PHE A 191 6.75 16.39 6.30
CA PHE A 191 7.47 16.15 5.06
C PHE A 191 8.21 17.43 4.61
N GLU A 192 9.26 17.77 5.37
CA GLU A 192 10.18 18.85 5.00
C GLU A 192 11.11 18.37 3.88
N VAL A 193 11.22 19.17 2.81
CA VAL A 193 11.93 18.85 1.57
C VAL A 193 12.75 20.05 1.09
N GLY A 194 13.74 19.77 0.26
CA GLY A 194 14.52 20.80 -0.40
C GLY A 194 13.82 21.42 -1.62
N PRO A 195 14.39 22.50 -2.19
CA PRO A 195 13.85 23.18 -3.36
C PRO A 195 13.78 22.27 -4.60
N GLU A 196 14.66 21.26 -4.71
CA GLU A 196 14.67 20.29 -5.81
C GLU A 196 13.38 19.46 -5.87
N VAL A 197 12.80 19.11 -4.72
CA VAL A 197 11.52 18.38 -4.68
C VAL A 197 10.39 19.27 -5.18
N ARG A 198 10.33 20.50 -4.71
CA ARG A 198 9.32 21.47 -5.17
C ARG A 198 9.45 21.73 -6.68
N ALA A 199 10.68 21.94 -7.15
CA ALA A 199 10.94 22.19 -8.57
C ALA A 199 10.48 21.02 -9.47
N ALA A 200 10.68 19.76 -9.03
CA ALA A 200 10.27 18.58 -9.78
C ALA A 200 8.75 18.51 -10.00
N PHE A 201 7.94 18.96 -9.05
CA PHE A 201 6.48 18.98 -9.21
C PHE A 201 5.98 20.24 -9.93
N VAL A 202 6.42 21.42 -9.47
CA VAL A 202 5.96 22.72 -9.99
C VAL A 202 6.44 22.97 -11.42
N GLY A 203 7.63 22.47 -11.78
CA GLY A 203 8.13 22.53 -13.16
C GLY A 203 7.27 21.77 -14.16
N ALA A 204 6.68 20.65 -13.74
CA ALA A 204 5.76 19.90 -14.58
C ALA A 204 4.32 20.48 -14.56
N HIS A 205 3.88 20.97 -13.40
CA HIS A 205 2.52 21.51 -13.20
C HIS A 205 2.56 22.66 -12.20
N ALA A 206 2.43 23.88 -12.71
CA ALA A 206 2.56 25.12 -11.90
C ALA A 206 1.57 25.19 -10.72
N ASP A 207 0.34 24.62 -10.87
CA ASP A 207 -0.68 24.55 -9.83
C ASP A 207 -0.29 23.62 -8.64
N ASP A 208 0.70 22.76 -8.78
CA ASP A 208 1.23 21.96 -7.67
C ASP A 208 1.98 22.82 -6.62
N ALA A 209 2.25 24.09 -6.90
CA ALA A 209 2.84 25.04 -5.95
C ALA A 209 2.02 25.15 -4.64
N ASP A 210 0.68 25.02 -4.72
CA ASP A 210 -0.21 25.08 -3.54
C ASP A 210 -0.06 23.89 -2.57
N ALA A 211 0.62 22.82 -2.99
CA ALA A 211 0.94 21.68 -2.13
C ALA A 211 2.25 21.87 -1.35
N PHE A 212 2.86 23.05 -1.41
CA PHE A 212 4.11 23.38 -0.72
C PHE A 212 3.94 24.66 0.10
N ALA A 213 4.24 24.58 1.40
CA ALA A 213 4.34 25.72 2.29
C ALA A 213 5.80 25.94 2.69
N PRO A 214 6.26 27.20 2.92
CA PRO A 214 7.60 27.44 3.46
C PRO A 214 7.80 26.72 4.79
N SER A 215 9.00 26.14 4.99
CA SER A 215 9.30 25.50 6.27
C SER A 215 9.47 26.57 7.37
N PRO A 216 8.86 26.40 8.54
CA PRO A 216 9.07 27.32 9.67
C PRO A 216 10.45 27.16 10.33
N ARG A 217 11.21 26.13 9.95
CA ARG A 217 12.52 25.81 10.55
C ARG A 217 13.70 26.27 9.70
N ASP A 218 13.51 26.30 8.39
CA ASP A 218 14.55 26.59 7.41
C ASP A 218 13.92 27.32 6.20
N PRO A 219 14.27 28.60 5.95
CA PRO A 219 13.68 29.39 4.88
C PRO A 219 14.01 28.86 3.47
N GLU A 220 15.01 27.99 3.33
CA GLU A 220 15.36 27.37 2.05
C GLU A 220 14.60 26.05 1.80
N ARG A 221 13.78 25.60 2.77
CA ARG A 221 13.04 24.34 2.71
C ARG A 221 11.53 24.55 2.65
N TRP A 222 10.85 23.48 2.28
CA TRP A 222 9.41 23.46 2.09
C TRP A 222 8.78 22.30 2.87
N LEU A 223 7.58 22.49 3.35
CA LEU A 223 6.70 21.44 3.80
C LEU A 223 5.82 21.02 2.61
N ALA A 224 5.94 19.76 2.18
CA ALA A 224 5.21 19.22 1.02
C ALA A 224 4.00 18.39 1.45
N ASP A 225 2.87 18.60 0.80
CA ASP A 225 1.67 17.75 0.93
C ASP A 225 1.69 16.65 -0.13
N LEU A 226 2.38 15.54 0.18
CA LEU A 226 2.51 14.40 -0.73
C LEU A 226 1.14 13.76 -1.05
N PRO A 227 0.20 13.57 -0.09
CA PRO A 227 -1.16 13.15 -0.38
C PRO A 227 -1.90 14.06 -1.38
N ALA A 228 -1.81 15.39 -1.22
CA ALA A 228 -2.43 16.32 -2.15
C ALA A 228 -1.82 16.23 -3.55
N LEU A 229 -0.49 16.13 -3.66
CA LEU A 229 0.20 15.93 -4.94
C LEU A 229 -0.25 14.64 -5.63
N ALA A 230 -0.35 13.53 -4.91
CA ALA A 230 -0.84 12.26 -5.45
C ALA A 230 -2.30 12.38 -5.93
N ARG A 231 -3.19 13.02 -5.15
CA ARG A 231 -4.60 13.24 -5.53
C ARG A 231 -4.74 14.12 -6.78
N ARG A 232 -3.94 15.20 -6.89
CA ARG A 232 -3.92 16.06 -8.08
C ARG A 232 -3.50 15.27 -9.32
N ARG A 233 -2.43 14.47 -9.19
CA ARG A 233 -1.92 13.64 -10.28
C ARG A 233 -2.96 12.61 -10.74
N LEU A 234 -3.58 11.88 -9.81
CA LEU A 234 -4.65 10.94 -10.12
C LEU A 234 -5.81 11.59 -10.87
N ARG A 235 -6.25 12.79 -10.43
CA ARG A 235 -7.33 13.53 -11.11
C ARG A 235 -6.94 13.96 -12.53
N ARG A 236 -5.72 14.44 -12.73
CA ARG A 236 -5.20 14.78 -14.08
C ARG A 236 -5.19 13.57 -15.01
N LEU A 237 -4.94 12.38 -14.47
CA LEU A 237 -5.01 11.12 -15.21
C LEU A 237 -6.43 10.60 -15.43
N GLY A 238 -7.45 11.24 -14.84
CA GLY A 238 -8.86 10.90 -15.01
C GLY A 238 -9.41 9.89 -14.02
N PHE A 239 -8.74 9.66 -12.87
CA PHE A 239 -9.31 8.90 -11.76
C PHE A 239 -10.20 9.81 -10.91
N GLU A 240 -11.46 9.42 -10.71
CA GLU A 240 -12.47 10.25 -9.99
C GLU A 240 -12.73 9.72 -8.57
N HIS A 241 -12.73 8.40 -8.37
CA HIS A 241 -13.00 7.77 -7.09
C HIS A 241 -11.72 7.57 -6.28
N ILE A 242 -11.30 8.61 -5.55
CA ILE A 242 -10.06 8.62 -4.76
C ILE A 242 -10.40 8.70 -3.27
N LEU A 243 -10.18 7.60 -2.56
CA LEU A 243 -10.46 7.39 -1.14
C LEU A 243 -9.20 7.46 -0.27
N GLY A 244 -9.38 7.38 1.04
CA GLY A 244 -8.30 7.26 2.02
C GLY A 244 -7.61 8.59 2.32
N ASN A 245 -6.31 8.55 2.53
CA ASN A 245 -5.47 9.61 3.07
C ASN A 245 -5.77 11.01 2.50
N ASP A 246 -6.25 11.88 3.37
CA ASP A 246 -6.64 13.27 3.10
C ASP A 246 -5.59 14.30 3.56
N GLY A 247 -4.41 13.84 4.01
CA GLY A 247 -3.33 14.69 4.53
C GLY A 247 -3.46 15.01 6.03
N THR A 248 -4.52 14.55 6.70
CA THR A 248 -4.70 14.77 8.14
C THR A 248 -3.72 13.97 8.99
N ALA A 249 -3.55 14.36 10.25
CA ALA A 249 -2.60 13.74 11.17
C ALA A 249 -2.89 12.26 11.46
N SER A 250 -4.14 11.81 11.31
CA SER A 250 -4.56 10.41 11.49
C SER A 250 -3.95 9.46 10.46
N TRP A 251 -3.62 9.97 9.27
CA TRP A 251 -2.96 9.25 8.20
C TRP A 251 -1.43 9.42 8.17
N CYS A 252 -0.90 10.34 9.00
CA CYS A 252 0.52 10.65 8.97
C CYS A 252 1.35 9.64 9.74
N THR A 253 2.23 8.92 9.05
CA THR A 253 3.14 7.93 9.64
C THR A 253 4.05 8.53 10.70
N ALA A 254 4.55 9.73 10.49
CA ALA A 254 5.42 10.43 11.44
C ALA A 254 4.69 10.90 12.70
N SER A 255 3.38 11.23 12.59
CA SER A 255 2.55 11.69 13.71
C SER A 255 1.99 10.55 14.57
N GLN A 256 1.99 9.30 14.09
CA GLN A 256 1.33 8.17 14.72
C GLN A 256 2.33 7.04 15.08
N PRO A 257 3.26 7.26 16.05
CA PRO A 257 4.35 6.33 16.33
C PRO A 257 3.88 4.97 16.90
N SER A 258 2.73 4.91 17.55
CA SER A 258 2.15 3.66 18.05
C SER A 258 1.54 2.80 16.92
N ARG A 259 1.16 3.41 15.80
CA ARG A 259 0.47 2.73 14.68
C ARG A 259 1.41 2.40 13.54
N PHE A 260 2.35 3.29 13.22
CA PHE A 260 3.13 3.22 11.98
C PHE A 260 4.63 3.36 12.22
N PHE A 261 5.40 2.67 11.40
CA PHE A 261 6.81 3.00 11.15
C PHE A 261 6.91 4.29 10.35
N SER A 262 7.95 5.08 10.62
CA SER A 262 8.26 6.28 9.84
C SER A 262 9.77 6.38 9.66
N HIS A 263 10.23 6.34 8.42
CA HIS A 263 11.66 6.51 8.12
C HIS A 263 12.16 7.89 8.57
N ARG A 264 11.39 8.94 8.32
CA ARG A 264 11.70 10.32 8.70
C ARG A 264 11.90 10.49 10.20
N ARG A 265 11.05 9.85 11.01
CA ARG A 265 11.12 9.92 12.46
C ARG A 265 12.15 8.96 13.02
N ASP A 266 12.11 7.70 12.61
CA ASP A 266 12.81 6.60 13.29
C ASP A 266 14.27 6.50 12.84
N ALA A 267 14.58 6.77 11.56
CA ALA A 267 15.95 6.64 11.04
C ALA A 267 16.91 7.67 11.62
N VAL A 268 16.42 8.84 12.02
CA VAL A 268 17.24 9.86 12.69
C VAL A 268 17.72 9.39 14.06
N VAL A 269 16.90 8.58 14.75
CA VAL A 269 17.20 8.10 16.12
C VAL A 269 17.94 6.76 16.08
N PHE A 270 17.52 5.86 15.18
CA PHE A 270 17.96 4.47 15.18
C PHE A 270 18.77 4.06 13.93
N GLY A 271 18.99 4.96 12.99
CA GLY A 271 19.65 4.66 11.71
C GLY A 271 18.77 3.87 10.72
N SER A 272 17.64 3.34 11.16
CA SER A 272 16.74 2.52 10.35
C SER A 272 15.30 2.58 10.87
N SER A 273 14.38 1.96 10.11
CA SER A 273 12.96 1.84 10.47
C SER A 273 12.37 0.60 9.79
N GLY A 274 11.36 -0.02 10.43
CA GLY A 274 10.58 -1.09 9.81
C GLY A 274 9.78 -0.62 8.59
N ARG A 275 9.21 -1.58 7.86
CA ARG A 275 8.30 -1.35 6.71
C ARG A 275 6.97 -2.01 6.97
N MET A 276 5.89 -1.27 6.69
CA MET A 276 4.52 -1.76 6.63
C MET A 276 4.20 -2.21 5.20
N ALA A 277 3.24 -3.11 5.04
CA ALA A 277 2.72 -3.51 3.74
C ALA A 277 1.35 -2.89 3.49
N ALA A 278 1.14 -2.35 2.29
CA ALA A 278 -0.19 -2.17 1.73
C ALA A 278 -0.41 -3.25 0.67
N VAL A 279 -1.55 -3.91 0.76
CA VAL A 279 -1.85 -5.10 -0.04
C VAL A 279 -3.25 -5.01 -0.63
N ILE A 280 -3.40 -5.57 -1.83
CA ILE A 280 -4.70 -5.69 -2.51
C ILE A 280 -4.74 -6.99 -3.30
N TRP A 281 -5.88 -7.71 -3.21
CA TRP A 281 -6.12 -8.95 -3.96
C TRP A 281 -7.59 -9.13 -4.26
N ARG A 282 -7.87 -10.04 -5.18
CA ARG A 282 -9.22 -10.46 -5.57
C ARG A 282 -9.65 -11.68 -4.75
N ARG A 283 -10.93 -11.76 -4.40
CA ARG A 283 -11.54 -12.96 -3.81
C ARG A 283 -12.01 -13.93 -4.88
#